data_98c837c2f0d6243bdaf65858afb2ee0e
#
_entry.id   98c837c2f0d6243bdaf65858afb2ee0e
#
_cell.length_a   1.000
_cell.length_b   1.000
_cell.length_c   1.000
_cell.angle_alpha   90.00
_cell.angle_beta   90.00
_cell.angle_gamma   90.00
#
_symmetry.space_group_name_H-M   'P 1'
#
loop_
_entity.id
_entity.type
_entity.pdbx_description
1 polymer ?
#
loop_
_entity_poly.entity_id
_entity_poly.type
_entity_poly.pdbx_seq_one_letter_code
_entity_poly.pdbx_strand_id
1 'polypeptide(L)'
;MLQKGGFMGKTVVKKQEQQAELQPKFVRVCGTVTDMMCGRRTYKNGRKDKEDKFRLSIKPADGEIEKLIDEAAPYYENADANYIPKFLKDDASDDDLEYLNLKSSFEFPFAKLENGAIVEAGIFTNVLEQYGNITGSKVVVTVKLVEGAFYPASVCIVELKSKSLTDFYSDLEFDKLPFA
;
A
#
# COMPACT_ATOMS: atom_id res chain seq x y z
N MET A 1 -50.29 -24.36 -52.58
CA MET A 1 -49.88 -23.14 -51.81
C MET A 1 -48.93 -23.53 -50.74
N LEU A 2 -47.68 -23.25 -50.95
CA LEU A 2 -46.62 -23.50 -49.97
C LEU A 2 -46.46 -22.29 -49.07
N GLN A 3 -46.93 -22.37 -47.85
CA GLN A 3 -46.53 -21.40 -46.81
C GLN A 3 -45.09 -21.68 -46.38
N LYS A 4 -44.19 -20.80 -46.75
CA LYS A 4 -42.85 -20.74 -46.15
C LYS A 4 -43.02 -20.21 -44.75
N GLY A 5 -42.96 -21.10 -43.77
CA GLY A 5 -42.78 -20.72 -42.38
C GLY A 5 -41.45 -20.00 -42.21
N GLY A 6 -41.50 -18.71 -41.95
CA GLY A 6 -40.33 -17.94 -41.64
C GLY A 6 -39.71 -18.47 -40.36
N PHE A 7 -38.49 -19.01 -40.45
CA PHE A 7 -37.64 -19.26 -39.28
C PHE A 7 -37.21 -17.88 -38.78
N MET A 8 -37.94 -17.36 -37.81
CA MET A 8 -37.40 -16.28 -36.99
C MET A 8 -36.33 -16.87 -36.09
N GLY A 9 -35.10 -16.81 -36.50
CA GLY A 9 -33.99 -17.05 -35.63
C GLY A 9 -34.14 -16.14 -34.43
N LYS A 10 -34.44 -16.71 -33.27
CA LYS A 10 -34.27 -15.99 -32.03
C LYS A 10 -32.78 -15.66 -31.95
N THR A 11 -32.40 -14.47 -32.34
CA THR A 11 -31.14 -13.89 -32.00
C THR A 11 -31.20 -13.79 -30.49
N VAL A 12 -30.61 -14.77 -29.80
CA VAL A 12 -30.29 -14.64 -28.38
C VAL A 12 -29.22 -13.55 -28.35
N VAL A 13 -29.68 -12.31 -28.25
CA VAL A 13 -28.81 -11.24 -27.77
C VAL A 13 -28.46 -11.69 -26.37
N LYS A 14 -27.33 -12.35 -26.26
CA LYS A 14 -26.64 -12.40 -24.97
C LYS A 14 -26.52 -10.93 -24.60
N LYS A 15 -27.38 -10.46 -23.70
CA LYS A 15 -27.07 -9.30 -22.92
C LYS A 15 -25.70 -9.63 -22.35
N GLN A 16 -24.65 -9.13 -22.98
CA GLN A 16 -23.43 -8.88 -22.23
C GLN A 16 -23.95 -8.00 -21.10
N GLU A 17 -24.13 -8.60 -19.93
CA GLU A 17 -24.14 -7.84 -18.72
C GLU A 17 -22.84 -7.05 -18.82
N GLN A 18 -22.96 -5.78 -19.18
CA GLN A 18 -21.87 -4.84 -18.98
C GLN A 18 -21.62 -4.93 -17.51
N GLN A 19 -20.59 -5.72 -17.14
CA GLN A 19 -20.05 -5.67 -15.79
C GLN A 19 -19.75 -4.21 -15.56
N ALA A 20 -20.50 -3.60 -14.64
CA ALA A 20 -20.30 -2.21 -14.30
C ALA A 20 -18.83 -2.08 -13.94
N GLU A 21 -18.10 -1.29 -14.73
CA GLU A 21 -16.69 -1.05 -14.57
C GLU A 21 -16.49 -0.53 -13.13
N LEU A 22 -15.69 -1.23 -12.33
CA LEU A 22 -15.43 -0.84 -10.95
C LEU A 22 -14.73 0.51 -10.95
N GLN A 23 -15.39 1.52 -10.40
CA GLN A 23 -14.80 2.83 -10.25
C GLN A 23 -13.63 2.80 -9.26
N PRO A 24 -12.55 3.52 -9.52
CA PRO A 24 -11.47 3.66 -8.56
C PRO A 24 -11.98 4.10 -7.19
N LYS A 25 -11.45 3.50 -6.14
CA LYS A 25 -11.85 3.77 -4.76
C LYS A 25 -10.62 4.08 -3.91
N PHE A 26 -10.73 5.04 -3.02
CA PHE A 26 -9.72 5.34 -2.02
C PHE A 26 -10.13 4.75 -0.67
N VAL A 27 -9.22 4.00 -0.07
CA VAL A 27 -9.40 3.40 1.26
C VAL A 27 -8.29 3.88 2.17
N ARG A 28 -8.63 4.29 3.37
CA ARG A 28 -7.68 4.69 4.40
C ARG A 28 -7.40 3.54 5.35
N VAL A 29 -6.13 3.35 5.65
CA VAL A 29 -5.65 2.33 6.59
C VAL A 29 -4.78 3.01 7.63
N CYS A 30 -5.16 2.91 8.89
CA CYS A 30 -4.37 3.39 10.02
C CYS A 30 -3.36 2.33 10.45
N GLY A 31 -2.16 2.74 10.79
CA GLY A 31 -1.15 1.81 11.27
C GLY A 31 0.12 2.50 11.74
N THR A 32 1.09 1.68 12.09
CA THR A 32 2.42 2.10 12.53
C THR A 32 3.46 1.69 11.50
N VAL A 33 4.32 2.62 11.10
CA VAL A 33 5.39 2.33 10.14
C VAL A 33 6.38 1.35 10.73
N THR A 34 6.67 0.29 9.99
CA THR A 34 7.68 -0.71 10.35
C THR A 34 8.94 -0.61 9.50
N ASP A 35 8.80 -0.13 8.27
CA ASP A 35 9.93 0.10 7.37
C ASP A 35 9.57 1.11 6.27
N MET A 36 10.56 1.87 5.83
CA MET A 36 10.47 2.79 4.71
C MET A 36 11.80 2.81 3.98
N MET A 37 11.79 2.45 2.70
CA MET A 37 13.01 2.39 1.90
C MET A 37 12.77 2.69 0.43
N CYS A 38 13.79 3.27 -0.19
CA CYS A 38 13.87 3.41 -1.64
C CYS A 38 15.07 2.62 -2.16
N GLY A 39 14.90 1.98 -3.31
CA GLY A 39 15.99 1.26 -3.97
C GLY A 39 15.54 0.01 -4.71
N ARG A 40 16.54 -0.71 -5.22
CA ARG A 40 16.35 -1.97 -5.93
C ARG A 40 16.63 -3.14 -5.02
N ARG A 41 15.71 -4.08 -4.94
CA ARG A 41 15.92 -5.33 -4.22
C ARG A 41 16.46 -6.42 -5.12
N THR A 42 17.35 -7.23 -4.55
CA THR A 42 17.70 -8.56 -5.08
C THR A 42 16.92 -9.60 -4.28
N TYR A 43 16.16 -10.42 -4.96
CA TYR A 43 15.35 -11.47 -4.34
C TYR A 43 16.16 -12.76 -4.16
N LYS A 44 15.71 -13.67 -3.29
CA LYS A 44 16.39 -14.95 -3.02
C LYS A 44 16.62 -15.81 -4.27
N ASN A 45 15.75 -15.67 -5.27
CA ASN A 45 15.89 -16.36 -6.57
C ASN A 45 16.87 -15.69 -7.55
N GLY A 46 17.59 -14.65 -7.11
CA GLY A 46 18.53 -13.89 -7.94
C GLY A 46 17.90 -12.80 -8.81
N ARG A 47 16.57 -12.73 -8.87
CA ARG A 47 15.88 -11.64 -9.58
C ARG A 47 16.16 -10.30 -8.90
N LYS A 48 16.35 -9.28 -9.71
CA LYS A 48 16.51 -7.88 -9.24
C LYS A 48 15.38 -7.02 -9.75
N ASP A 49 15.03 -6.01 -8.97
CA ASP A 49 14.16 -4.94 -9.47
C ASP A 49 14.85 -4.23 -10.65
N LYS A 50 14.09 -3.95 -11.70
CA LYS A 50 14.58 -3.24 -12.88
C LYS A 50 14.82 -1.75 -12.62
N GLU A 51 14.07 -1.19 -11.70
CA GLU A 51 14.07 0.22 -11.31
C GLU A 51 13.97 0.36 -9.80
N ASP A 52 14.25 1.53 -9.28
CA ASP A 52 14.05 1.83 -7.88
C ASP A 52 12.57 1.74 -7.53
N LYS A 53 12.28 1.14 -6.39
CA LYS A 53 10.95 1.04 -5.81
C LYS A 53 10.88 1.82 -4.50
N PHE A 54 9.76 2.48 -4.31
CA PHE A 54 9.42 3.16 -3.06
C PHE A 54 8.56 2.21 -2.25
N ARG A 55 9.05 1.84 -1.06
CA ARG A 55 8.41 0.85 -0.19
C ARG A 55 8.11 1.45 1.17
N LEU A 56 6.89 1.26 1.58
CA LEU A 56 6.43 1.57 2.92
C LEU A 56 5.73 0.34 3.49
N SER A 57 6.20 -0.14 4.62
CA SER A 57 5.55 -1.21 5.35
C SER A 57 4.95 -0.65 6.63
N ILE A 58 3.71 -1.01 6.89
CA ILE A 58 3.01 -0.64 8.11
C ILE A 58 2.45 -1.88 8.80
N LYS A 59 2.34 -1.82 10.11
CA LYS A 59 1.51 -2.72 10.90
C LYS A 59 0.15 -2.05 11.06
N PRO A 60 -0.90 -2.53 10.38
CA PRO A 60 -2.24 -1.96 10.52
C PRO A 60 -2.73 -2.03 11.97
N ALA A 61 -3.48 -1.02 12.39
CA ALA A 61 -4.20 -1.06 13.64
C ALA A 61 -5.28 -2.15 13.62
N ASP A 62 -5.76 -2.56 14.79
CA ASP A 62 -6.77 -3.61 14.92
C ASP A 62 -8.01 -3.32 14.05
N GLY A 63 -8.42 -4.31 13.26
CA GLY A 63 -9.56 -4.23 12.36
C GLY A 63 -9.30 -3.53 11.01
N GLU A 64 -8.15 -2.89 10.83
CA GLU A 64 -7.86 -2.12 9.60
C GLU A 64 -7.54 -3.02 8.41
N ILE A 65 -6.87 -4.17 8.62
CA ILE A 65 -6.58 -5.10 7.53
C ILE A 65 -7.85 -5.80 7.05
N GLU A 66 -8.75 -6.18 7.95
CA GLU A 66 -10.04 -6.79 7.62
C GLU A 66 -10.90 -5.82 6.80
N LYS A 67 -10.93 -4.55 7.19
CA LYS A 67 -11.60 -3.50 6.42
C LYS A 67 -11.02 -3.37 5.01
N LEU A 68 -9.69 -3.38 4.87
CA LEU A 68 -9.04 -3.31 3.57
C LEU A 68 -9.36 -4.54 2.71
N ILE A 69 -9.38 -5.74 3.30
CA ILE A 69 -9.73 -6.99 2.61
C ILE A 69 -11.14 -6.88 2.05
N ASP A 70 -12.11 -6.47 2.85
CA ASP A 70 -13.51 -6.33 2.42
C ASP A 70 -13.65 -5.32 1.28
N GLU A 71 -12.95 -4.20 1.35
CA GLU A 71 -13.00 -3.15 0.34
C GLU A 71 -12.26 -3.54 -0.95
N ALA A 72 -11.17 -4.28 -0.85
CA ALA A 72 -10.31 -4.64 -1.97
C ALA A 72 -10.80 -5.89 -2.74
N ALA A 73 -11.48 -6.83 -2.07
CA ALA A 73 -11.87 -8.10 -2.65
C ALA A 73 -12.60 -7.97 -4.01
N PRO A 74 -13.57 -7.08 -4.20
CA PRO A 74 -14.26 -6.93 -5.50
C PRO A 74 -13.33 -6.55 -6.65
N TYR A 75 -12.23 -5.85 -6.38
CA TYR A 75 -11.28 -5.40 -7.39
C TYR A 75 -10.36 -6.52 -7.91
N TYR A 76 -10.36 -7.67 -7.25
CA TYR A 76 -9.51 -8.80 -7.59
C TYR A 76 -10.28 -10.05 -8.01
N GLU A 77 -11.60 -10.01 -8.13
CA GLU A 77 -12.44 -11.17 -8.48
C GLU A 77 -12.01 -11.84 -9.79
N ASN A 78 -11.59 -11.06 -10.77
CA ASN A 78 -11.15 -11.53 -12.09
C ASN A 78 -9.63 -11.44 -12.29
N ALA A 79 -8.87 -11.16 -11.25
CA ALA A 79 -7.43 -11.03 -11.35
C ALA A 79 -6.75 -12.40 -11.47
N ASP A 80 -5.63 -12.43 -12.22
CA ASP A 80 -4.75 -13.59 -12.23
C ASP A 80 -4.18 -13.82 -10.82
N ALA A 81 -4.11 -15.09 -10.40
CA ALA A 81 -3.63 -15.48 -9.07
C ALA A 81 -2.25 -14.91 -8.71
N ASN A 82 -1.39 -14.67 -9.71
CA ASN A 82 -0.05 -14.10 -9.52
C ASN A 82 -0.08 -12.61 -9.13
N TYR A 83 -1.18 -11.92 -9.40
CA TYR A 83 -1.35 -10.49 -9.11
C TYR A 83 -2.19 -10.22 -7.87
N ILE A 84 -2.78 -11.26 -7.27
CA ILE A 84 -3.56 -11.11 -6.04
C ILE A 84 -2.60 -10.83 -4.87
N PRO A 85 -2.80 -9.75 -4.11
CA PRO A 85 -2.02 -9.49 -2.91
C PRO A 85 -2.11 -10.63 -1.90
N LYS A 86 -1.03 -10.89 -1.18
CA LYS A 86 -0.97 -12.02 -0.24
C LYS A 86 -2.06 -11.95 0.83
N PHE A 87 -2.40 -10.77 1.31
CA PHE A 87 -3.44 -10.59 2.33
C PHE A 87 -4.88 -10.92 1.84
N LEU A 88 -5.09 -10.99 0.52
CA LEU A 88 -6.38 -11.39 -0.10
C LEU A 88 -6.45 -12.87 -0.44
N LYS A 89 -5.38 -13.63 -0.29
CA LYS A 89 -5.35 -15.06 -0.59
C LYS A 89 -5.94 -15.86 0.56
N ASP A 90 -6.64 -16.94 0.23
CA ASP A 90 -7.23 -17.86 1.24
C ASP A 90 -6.16 -18.51 2.12
N ASP A 91 -4.94 -18.67 1.60
CA ASP A 91 -3.79 -19.23 2.31
C ASP A 91 -2.88 -18.16 2.94
N ALA A 92 -3.38 -16.95 3.13
CA ALA A 92 -2.64 -15.87 3.77
C ALA A 92 -2.13 -16.31 5.15
N SER A 93 -0.81 -16.11 5.38
CA SER A 93 -0.20 -16.38 6.67
C SER A 93 -0.51 -15.27 7.68
N ASP A 94 -0.24 -15.51 8.96
CA ASP A 94 -0.38 -14.49 10.00
C ASP A 94 0.48 -13.26 9.68
N ASP A 95 1.71 -13.45 9.16
CA ASP A 95 2.59 -12.36 8.72
C ASP A 95 2.00 -11.56 7.56
N ASP A 96 1.33 -12.22 6.61
CA ASP A 96 0.66 -11.56 5.48
C ASP A 96 -0.50 -10.66 5.94
N LEU A 97 -1.11 -10.98 7.08
CA LEU A 97 -2.21 -10.23 7.69
C LEU A 97 -1.72 -9.21 8.73
N GLU A 98 -0.53 -9.41 9.26
CA GLU A 98 0.06 -8.52 10.27
C GLU A 98 0.67 -7.25 9.66
N TYR A 99 1.21 -7.35 8.46
CA TYR A 99 1.92 -6.25 7.80
C TYR A 99 1.33 -5.93 6.43
N LEU A 100 1.10 -4.66 6.18
CA LEU A 100 0.74 -4.15 4.86
C LEU A 100 2.00 -3.57 4.19
N ASN A 101 2.42 -4.20 3.10
CA ASN A 101 3.56 -3.78 2.31
C ASN A 101 3.09 -3.02 1.07
N LEU A 102 3.41 -1.74 1.02
CA LEU A 102 3.10 -0.85 -0.09
C LEU A 102 4.35 -0.66 -0.94
N LYS A 103 4.20 -0.84 -2.23
CA LYS A 103 5.27 -0.68 -3.20
C LYS A 103 4.79 0.09 -4.42
N SER A 104 5.59 1.05 -4.86
CA SER A 104 5.33 1.84 -6.06
C SER A 104 6.62 2.07 -6.84
N SER A 105 6.50 2.18 -8.16
CA SER A 105 7.57 2.67 -9.04
C SER A 105 7.64 4.19 -9.05
N PHE A 106 6.62 4.86 -8.52
CA PHE A 106 6.50 6.31 -8.43
C PHE A 106 6.48 6.75 -6.97
N GLU A 107 7.05 7.90 -6.71
CA GLU A 107 6.94 8.53 -5.41
C GLU A 107 5.49 8.93 -5.12
N PHE A 108 5.11 8.83 -3.88
CA PHE A 108 3.80 9.27 -3.42
C PHE A 108 3.93 10.35 -2.35
N PRO A 109 2.94 11.27 -2.28
CA PRO A 109 3.01 12.42 -1.39
C PRO A 109 2.75 12.04 0.06
N PHE A 110 3.37 12.81 0.95
CA PHE A 110 3.16 12.77 2.39
C PHE A 110 2.54 14.07 2.89
N ALA A 111 1.68 13.93 3.86
CA ALA A 111 1.19 15.00 4.70
C ALA A 111 1.57 14.72 6.15
N LYS A 112 1.49 15.73 6.99
CA LYS A 112 1.76 15.62 8.43
C LYS A 112 0.67 16.37 9.19
N LEU A 113 0.22 15.78 10.30
CA LEU A 113 -0.62 16.47 11.26
C LEU A 113 0.28 17.35 12.14
N GLU A 114 0.04 18.65 12.12
CA GLU A 114 0.80 19.64 12.87
C GLU A 114 -0.16 20.64 13.51
N ASN A 115 -0.15 20.72 14.83
CA ASN A 115 -1.04 21.59 15.60
C ASN A 115 -2.52 21.48 15.21
N GLY A 116 -3.00 20.26 14.95
CA GLY A 116 -4.38 19.97 14.56
C GLY A 116 -4.71 20.25 13.09
N ALA A 117 -3.75 20.68 12.27
CA ALA A 117 -3.92 20.93 10.86
C ALA A 117 -3.10 19.94 10.01
N ILE A 118 -3.60 19.60 8.84
CA ILE A 118 -2.89 18.79 7.85
C ILE A 118 -2.04 19.73 6.99
N VAL A 119 -0.74 19.50 6.99
CA VAL A 119 0.23 20.23 6.18
C VAL A 119 0.98 19.29 5.24
N GLU A 120 1.41 19.79 4.09
CA GLU A 120 2.23 19.02 3.16
C GLU A 120 3.60 18.73 3.76
N ALA A 121 4.10 17.51 3.60
CA ALA A 121 5.42 17.09 4.07
C ALA A 121 6.37 16.70 2.91
N GLY A 122 5.94 16.87 1.67
CA GLY A 122 6.71 16.54 0.48
C GLY A 122 6.41 15.14 -0.06
N ILE A 123 7.24 14.66 -0.96
CA ILE A 123 7.15 13.32 -1.52
C ILE A 123 8.05 12.36 -0.75
N PHE A 124 7.98 11.09 -1.06
CA PHE A 124 8.66 9.99 -0.36
C PHE A 124 10.14 10.29 -0.03
N THR A 125 10.93 10.70 -1.01
CA THR A 125 12.36 10.98 -0.80
C THR A 125 12.60 12.19 0.08
N ASN A 126 11.74 13.21 0.02
CA ASN A 126 11.85 14.36 0.93
C ASN A 126 11.66 13.96 2.38
N VAL A 127 10.67 13.11 2.65
CA VAL A 127 10.41 12.59 4.00
C VAL A 127 11.55 11.70 4.48
N LEU A 128 12.05 10.82 3.62
CA LEU A 128 13.17 9.93 3.93
C LEU A 128 14.45 10.72 4.24
N GLU A 129 14.74 11.77 3.50
CA GLU A 129 15.89 12.65 3.74
C GLU A 129 15.74 13.48 5.02
N GLN A 130 14.56 14.01 5.27
CA GLN A 130 14.30 14.90 6.40
C GLN A 130 14.15 14.15 7.73
N TYR A 131 13.49 13.01 7.74
CA TYR A 131 13.09 12.29 8.97
C TYR A 131 13.65 10.87 9.08
N GLY A 132 14.32 10.36 8.03
CA GLY A 132 14.71 8.95 7.96
C GLY A 132 13.54 8.04 7.65
N ASN A 133 13.64 6.75 7.99
CA ASN A 133 12.64 5.74 7.66
C ASN A 133 11.34 5.83 8.45
N ILE A 134 11.21 6.80 9.33
CA ILE A 134 10.04 7.08 10.19
C ILE A 134 9.44 5.85 10.92
N THR A 135 10.22 4.79 11.11
CA THR A 135 9.80 3.59 11.84
C THR A 135 9.25 3.93 13.21
N GLY A 136 8.09 3.37 13.55
CA GLY A 136 7.37 3.64 14.79
C GLY A 136 6.40 4.82 14.71
N SER A 137 6.41 5.59 13.62
CA SER A 137 5.43 6.67 13.39
C SER A 137 4.05 6.13 13.14
N LYS A 138 3.03 6.79 13.68
CA LYS A 138 1.63 6.50 13.39
C LYS A 138 1.21 7.24 12.12
N VAL A 139 0.61 6.52 11.22
CA VAL A 139 0.23 7.03 9.90
C VAL A 139 -1.18 6.62 9.52
N VAL A 140 -1.77 7.40 8.64
CA VAL A 140 -2.94 7.02 7.85
C VAL A 140 -2.48 6.92 6.39
N VAL A 141 -2.52 5.73 5.84
CA VAL A 141 -2.19 5.49 4.44
C VAL A 141 -3.47 5.51 3.62
N THR A 142 -3.49 6.28 2.55
CA THR A 142 -4.56 6.21 1.55
C THR A 142 -4.12 5.32 0.40
N VAL A 143 -4.87 4.25 0.19
CA VAL A 143 -4.66 3.28 -0.89
C VAL A 143 -5.69 3.52 -1.97
N LYS A 144 -5.26 3.57 -3.22
CA LYS A 144 -6.15 3.61 -4.39
C LYS A 144 -6.37 2.20 -4.89
N LEU A 145 -7.62 1.76 -4.93
CA LEU A 145 -8.05 0.51 -5.52
C LEU A 145 -8.52 0.75 -6.95
N VAL A 146 -7.98 -0.03 -7.87
CA VAL A 146 -8.43 -0.13 -9.26
C VAL A 146 -8.58 -1.61 -9.60
N GLU A 147 -9.24 -1.93 -10.69
CA GLU A 147 -9.40 -3.32 -11.11
C GLU A 147 -8.04 -4.03 -11.24
N GLY A 148 -7.84 -5.07 -10.47
CA GLY A 148 -6.63 -5.89 -10.48
C GLY A 148 -5.37 -5.25 -9.87
N ALA A 149 -5.49 -4.08 -9.20
CA ALA A 149 -4.34 -3.43 -8.60
C ALA A 149 -4.69 -2.52 -7.41
N PHE A 150 -3.72 -2.28 -6.54
CA PHE A 150 -3.79 -1.24 -5.54
C PHE A 150 -2.47 -0.47 -5.47
N TYR A 151 -2.55 0.80 -5.14
CA TYR A 151 -1.41 1.69 -5.10
C TYR A 151 -1.44 2.57 -3.85
N PRO A 152 -0.29 2.85 -3.24
CA PRO A 152 -0.21 3.92 -2.25
C PRO A 152 -0.48 5.26 -2.94
N ALA A 153 -1.51 5.97 -2.51
CA ALA A 153 -1.87 7.27 -3.06
C ALA A 153 -1.27 8.43 -2.26
N SER A 154 -1.29 8.31 -0.94
CA SER A 154 -0.70 9.28 -0.02
C SER A 154 -0.55 8.70 1.37
N VAL A 155 0.27 9.34 2.18
CA VAL A 155 0.47 9.00 3.59
C VAL A 155 0.33 10.26 4.43
N CYS A 156 -0.45 10.20 5.49
CA CYS A 156 -0.50 11.25 6.50
C CYS A 156 0.19 10.77 7.77
N ILE A 157 1.25 11.46 8.18
CA ILE A 157 1.94 11.21 9.44
C ILE A 157 1.15 11.87 10.55
N VAL A 158 0.54 11.07 11.41
CA VAL A 158 -0.28 11.55 12.54
C VAL A 158 0.59 11.83 13.76
N GLU A 159 1.55 10.95 14.01
CA GLU A 159 2.50 11.07 15.10
C GLU A 159 3.88 10.66 14.57
N LEU A 160 4.74 11.64 14.39
CA LEU A 160 6.09 11.41 13.88
C LEU A 160 6.98 10.86 15.00
N LYS A 161 7.61 9.72 14.72
CA LYS A 161 8.70 9.18 15.52
C LYS A 161 9.93 9.17 14.64
N SER A 162 10.78 10.16 14.83
CA SER A 162 12.11 10.20 14.21
C SER A 162 13.17 10.08 15.30
N LYS A 163 14.25 9.40 14.98
CA LYS A 163 15.42 9.41 15.88
C LYS A 163 16.16 10.73 15.66
N SER A 164 16.17 11.59 16.68
CA SER A 164 17.05 12.74 16.69
C SER A 164 18.52 12.30 16.86
N LEU A 165 19.46 13.13 16.47
CA LEU A 165 20.88 12.87 16.75
C LEU A 165 21.13 12.62 18.24
N THR A 166 20.42 13.32 19.10
CA THR A 166 20.47 13.14 20.56
C THR A 166 20.06 11.74 21.00
N ASP A 167 19.04 11.13 20.33
CA ASP A 167 18.57 9.79 20.67
C ASP A 167 19.61 8.69 20.37
N PHE A 168 20.47 8.91 19.36
CA PHE A 168 21.55 7.98 19.04
C PHE A 168 22.67 7.95 20.10
N TYR A 169 22.80 9.02 20.87
CA TYR A 169 23.88 9.21 21.82
C TYR A 169 23.38 9.38 23.24
N SER A 170 22.10 9.14 23.51
CA SER A 170 21.49 9.34 24.84
C SER A 170 22.07 8.44 25.93
N ASP A 171 22.61 7.28 25.54
CA ASP A 171 23.25 6.30 26.41
C ASP A 171 24.78 6.42 26.44
N LEU A 172 25.36 7.43 25.77
CA LEU A 172 26.78 7.61 25.69
C LEU A 172 27.34 8.22 26.99
N GLU A 173 28.19 7.50 27.67
CA GLU A 173 28.90 7.97 28.86
C GLU A 173 30.23 8.59 28.41
N PHE A 174 30.28 9.91 28.33
CA PHE A 174 31.46 10.65 27.83
C PHE A 174 32.74 10.40 28.64
N ASP A 175 32.60 10.16 29.95
CA ASP A 175 33.73 9.89 30.85
C ASP A 175 34.42 8.54 30.58
N LYS A 176 33.74 7.65 29.85
CA LYS A 176 34.24 6.32 29.50
C LYS A 176 34.79 6.22 28.09
N LEU A 177 34.84 7.33 27.36
CA LEU A 177 35.37 7.33 26.02
C LEU A 177 36.89 7.14 26.00
N PRO A 178 37.45 6.35 25.05
CA PRO A 178 38.87 5.98 25.08
C PRO A 178 39.83 7.13 24.76
N PHE A 179 39.32 8.28 24.37
CA PHE A 179 40.10 9.50 24.08
C PHE A 179 39.81 10.64 25.09
N ALA A 180 39.18 10.31 26.18
CA ALA A 180 38.98 11.29 27.25
C ALA A 180 40.28 11.50 28.06
#